data_3deaf386ae3bcb07d764976f541748d5
#
_entry.id   3deaf386ae3bcb07d764976f541748d5
#
_cell.length_a   1.000
_cell.length_b   1.000
_cell.length_c   1.000
_cell.angle_alpha   90.00
_cell.angle_beta   90.00
_cell.angle_gamma   90.00
#
_symmetry.space_group_name_H-M   'P 1'
#
loop_
_entity.id
_entity.type
_entity.pdbx_description
1 polymer ?
#
loop_
_entity_poly.entity_id
_entity_poly.type
_entity_poly.pdbx_seq_one_letter_code
_entity_poly.pdbx_strand_id
1 'polypeptide(L)'
;LQHINLRARIVMCGGISGYNATEPVPGPANLMNIITMRARMEGFIVLDYMPRAGEAIADLLQWISNGDLIYQVDLQQGFDNIPDTLQRLFTGKNLGKQLLQIAEPN
;
A
#
# COMPACT_ATOMS: atom_id res chain seq x y z
N LEU A 1 -15.35 5.26 -3.60
CA LEU A 1 -16.39 4.69 -4.50
C LEU A 1 -17.15 5.75 -5.31
N GLN A 2 -17.03 7.04 -4.97
CA GLN A 2 -17.79 8.12 -5.64
C GLN A 2 -17.41 8.28 -7.14
N HIS A 3 -16.18 8.02 -7.50
CA HIS A 3 -15.62 8.28 -8.83
C HIS A 3 -15.20 7.01 -9.59
N ILE A 4 -15.78 5.87 -9.21
CA ILE A 4 -15.47 4.60 -9.92
C ILE A 4 -16.17 4.54 -11.28
N ASN A 5 -15.48 3.96 -12.25
CA ASN A 5 -16.02 3.75 -13.57
C ASN A 5 -17.01 2.58 -13.61
N LEU A 6 -17.81 2.53 -14.66
CA LEU A 6 -18.68 1.39 -14.93
C LEU A 6 -17.86 0.10 -15.02
N ARG A 7 -18.30 -0.95 -14.31
CA ARG A 7 -17.62 -2.26 -14.22
C ARG A 7 -16.19 -2.18 -13.68
N ALA A 8 -15.89 -1.16 -12.85
CA ALA A 8 -14.61 -1.06 -12.16
C ALA A 8 -14.30 -2.31 -11.34
N ARG A 9 -13.01 -2.61 -11.21
CA ARG A 9 -12.50 -3.64 -10.28
C ARG A 9 -11.75 -2.95 -9.16
N ILE A 10 -12.11 -3.28 -7.93
CA ILE A 10 -11.51 -2.76 -6.71
C ILE A 10 -10.85 -3.93 -5.99
N VAL A 11 -9.54 -3.87 -5.83
CA VAL A 11 -8.75 -4.90 -5.13
C VAL A 11 -8.40 -4.37 -3.74
N MET A 12 -8.90 -5.05 -2.71
CA MET A 12 -8.65 -4.72 -1.31
C MET A 12 -7.45 -5.52 -0.81
N CYS A 13 -6.30 -4.87 -0.67
CA CYS A 13 -5.04 -5.50 -0.28
C CYS A 13 -4.57 -5.13 1.13
N GLY A 14 -5.26 -4.25 1.83
CA GLY A 14 -4.94 -3.86 3.21
C GLY A 14 -5.81 -2.72 3.72
N GLY A 15 -5.65 -2.41 5.00
CA GLY A 15 -6.45 -1.38 5.69
C GLY A 15 -5.69 -0.74 6.85
N ILE A 16 -4.42 -0.37 6.64
CA ILE A 16 -3.53 0.14 7.70
C ILE A 16 -4.12 1.35 8.45
N SER A 17 -4.93 2.17 7.81
CA SER A 17 -5.60 3.29 8.45
C SER A 17 -6.54 2.88 9.60
N GLY A 18 -6.98 1.64 9.62
CA GLY A 18 -7.84 1.09 10.66
C GLY A 18 -7.12 0.25 11.72
N TYR A 19 -5.83 -0.04 11.59
CA TYR A 19 -5.14 -0.99 12.48
C TYR A 19 -5.04 -0.51 13.94
N ASN A 20 -5.00 0.80 14.17
CA ASN A 20 -4.96 1.39 15.50
C ASN A 20 -6.33 1.94 15.97
N ALA A 21 -7.40 1.63 15.26
CA ALA A 21 -8.72 2.06 15.65
C ALA A 21 -9.17 1.31 16.93
N THR A 22 -9.68 2.05 17.91
CA THR A 22 -10.23 1.50 19.16
C THR A 22 -11.71 1.09 19.02
N GLU A 23 -12.35 1.58 17.97
CA GLU A 23 -13.74 1.29 17.61
C GLU A 23 -13.80 0.72 16.20
N PRO A 24 -14.85 -0.04 15.85
CA PRO A 24 -15.02 -0.54 14.49
C PRO A 24 -15.01 0.60 13.47
N VAL A 25 -14.13 0.51 12.47
CA VAL A 25 -14.10 1.49 11.37
C VAL A 25 -15.32 1.28 10.48
N PRO A 26 -16.18 2.30 10.30
CA PRO A 26 -17.35 2.15 9.45
C PRO A 26 -16.95 1.92 7.99
N GLY A 27 -17.73 1.11 7.28
CA GLY A 27 -17.59 0.94 5.85
C GLY A 27 -17.94 2.25 5.09
N PRO A 28 -17.61 2.30 3.78
CA PRO A 28 -17.92 3.47 2.96
C PRO A 28 -19.44 3.70 2.87
N ALA A 29 -19.89 4.94 3.18
CA ALA A 29 -21.31 5.31 3.14
C ALA A 29 -21.95 5.15 1.74
N ASN A 30 -21.13 5.18 0.69
CA ASN A 30 -21.54 5.06 -0.72
C ASN A 30 -21.31 3.66 -1.30
N LEU A 31 -21.40 2.61 -0.48
CA LEU A 31 -21.23 1.22 -0.91
C LEU A 31 -22.20 0.81 -2.02
N MET A 32 -23.39 1.41 -2.05
CA MET A 32 -24.40 1.20 -3.09
C MET A 32 -23.90 1.53 -4.51
N ASN A 33 -22.86 2.34 -4.64
CA ASN A 33 -22.24 2.62 -5.94
C ASN A 33 -21.66 1.36 -6.60
N ILE A 34 -21.32 0.33 -5.84
CA ILE A 34 -20.90 -0.97 -6.39
C ILE A 34 -22.01 -1.56 -7.26
N ILE A 35 -23.27 -1.47 -6.82
CA ILE A 35 -24.42 -1.98 -7.58
C ILE A 35 -24.68 -1.11 -8.81
N THR A 36 -24.81 0.21 -8.62
CA THR A 36 -25.16 1.13 -9.70
C THR A 36 -24.12 1.15 -10.80
N MET A 37 -22.84 1.01 -10.43
CA MET A 37 -21.72 0.94 -11.37
C MET A 37 -21.40 -0.50 -11.82
N ARG A 38 -22.13 -1.51 -11.32
CA ARG A 38 -21.86 -2.93 -11.61
C ARG A 38 -20.39 -3.28 -11.39
N ALA A 39 -19.79 -2.65 -10.35
CA ALA A 39 -18.40 -2.85 -10.00
C ALA A 39 -18.22 -4.16 -9.21
N ARG A 40 -16.99 -4.67 -9.18
CA ARG A 40 -16.57 -5.81 -8.38
C ARG A 40 -15.54 -5.35 -7.35
N MET A 41 -15.74 -5.78 -6.10
CA MET A 41 -14.75 -5.58 -5.02
C MET A 41 -14.33 -6.94 -4.49
N GLU A 42 -13.03 -7.15 -4.35
CA GLU A 42 -12.46 -8.45 -4.00
C GLU A 42 -11.24 -8.28 -3.10
N GLY A 43 -11.12 -9.14 -2.09
CA GLY A 43 -9.95 -9.22 -1.22
C GLY A 43 -8.77 -9.89 -1.93
N PHE A 44 -7.56 -9.47 -1.57
CA PHE A 44 -6.31 -9.99 -2.10
C PHE A 44 -5.27 -10.09 -0.98
N ILE A 45 -4.53 -11.18 -0.95
CA ILE A 45 -3.36 -11.33 -0.09
C ILE A 45 -2.16 -11.79 -0.93
N VAL A 46 -1.05 -11.07 -0.81
CA VAL A 46 0.15 -11.32 -1.61
C VAL A 46 0.74 -12.71 -1.41
N LEU A 47 0.50 -13.32 -0.25
CA LEU A 47 1.03 -14.65 0.10
C LEU A 47 0.57 -15.75 -0.87
N ASP A 48 -0.63 -15.63 -1.43
CA ASP A 48 -1.17 -16.60 -2.41
C ASP A 48 -0.38 -16.58 -3.73
N TYR A 49 0.38 -15.51 -3.99
CA TYR A 49 1.14 -15.29 -5.21
C TYR A 49 2.64 -15.45 -5.04
N MET A 50 3.12 -15.77 -3.83
CA MET A 50 4.56 -15.93 -3.56
C MET A 50 5.27 -16.91 -4.49
N PRO A 51 4.66 -18.02 -4.94
CA PRO A 51 5.30 -18.91 -5.92
C PRO A 51 5.68 -18.23 -7.24
N ARG A 52 5.01 -17.12 -7.58
CA ARG A 52 5.24 -16.31 -8.79
C ARG A 52 5.99 -15.00 -8.53
N ALA A 53 6.49 -14.80 -7.31
CA ALA A 53 7.16 -13.54 -6.94
C ALA A 53 8.37 -13.22 -7.85
N GLY A 54 9.09 -14.24 -8.32
CA GLY A 54 10.23 -14.06 -9.23
C GLY A 54 9.84 -13.39 -10.56
N GLU A 55 8.70 -13.74 -11.13
CA GLU A 55 8.18 -13.12 -12.35
C GLU A 55 7.91 -11.62 -12.12
N ALA A 56 7.17 -11.30 -11.05
CA ALA A 56 6.84 -9.92 -10.72
C ALA A 56 8.09 -9.07 -10.42
N ILE A 57 9.08 -9.63 -9.70
CA ILE A 57 10.34 -8.94 -9.40
C ILE A 57 11.10 -8.63 -10.69
N ALA A 58 11.17 -9.57 -11.62
CA ALA A 58 11.85 -9.37 -12.91
C ALA A 58 11.22 -8.23 -13.71
N ASP A 59 9.89 -8.22 -13.83
CA ASP A 59 9.15 -7.18 -14.54
C ASP A 59 9.33 -5.81 -13.85
N LEU A 60 9.23 -5.73 -12.53
CA LEU A 60 9.41 -4.50 -11.78
C LEU A 60 10.82 -3.92 -11.94
N LEU A 61 11.87 -4.76 -11.88
CA LEU A 61 13.25 -4.33 -12.08
C LEU A 61 13.47 -3.83 -13.50
N GLN A 62 12.88 -4.46 -14.50
CA GLN A 62 12.94 -4.01 -15.87
C GLN A 62 12.27 -2.65 -16.05
N TRP A 63 11.07 -2.45 -15.51
CA TRP A 63 10.37 -1.16 -15.59
C TRP A 63 11.13 -0.04 -14.88
N ILE A 64 11.74 -0.32 -13.73
CA ILE A 64 12.61 0.65 -13.02
C ILE A 64 13.82 0.99 -13.87
N SER A 65 14.49 -0.01 -14.45
CA SER A 65 15.66 0.18 -15.30
C SER A 65 15.39 1.01 -16.55
N ASN A 66 14.20 0.84 -17.13
CA ASN A 66 13.75 1.59 -18.30
C ASN A 66 13.23 3.00 -17.97
N GLY A 67 13.00 3.30 -16.68
CA GLY A 67 12.37 4.55 -16.25
C GLY A 67 10.84 4.56 -16.41
N ASP A 68 10.22 3.41 -16.71
CA ASP A 68 8.77 3.26 -16.83
C ASP A 68 8.08 3.22 -15.46
N LEU A 69 8.82 2.84 -14.42
CA LEU A 69 8.38 2.82 -13.03
C LEU A 69 9.28 3.69 -12.15
N ILE A 70 8.68 4.71 -11.55
CA ILE A 70 9.35 5.58 -10.58
C ILE A 70 8.93 5.16 -9.18
N TYR A 71 9.89 4.91 -8.31
CA TYR A 71 9.64 4.66 -6.89
C TYR A 71 10.23 5.75 -6.03
N GLN A 72 9.67 5.96 -4.85
CA GLN A 72 10.15 6.93 -3.89
C GLN A 72 10.39 6.28 -2.53
N VAL A 73 11.47 6.70 -1.90
CA VAL A 73 11.88 6.28 -0.56
C VAL A 73 11.85 7.48 0.37
N ASP A 74 11.23 7.31 1.53
CA ASP A 74 11.31 8.25 2.66
C ASP A 74 12.27 7.65 3.68
N LEU A 75 13.52 8.14 3.71
CA LEU A 75 14.58 7.61 4.57
C LEU A 75 14.71 8.44 5.84
N GLN A 76 14.51 7.82 6.98
CA GLN A 76 14.86 8.35 8.30
C GLN A 76 16.17 7.72 8.77
N GLN A 77 16.85 8.34 9.75
CA GLN A 77 18.14 7.89 10.25
C GLN A 77 18.15 7.76 11.77
N GLY A 78 18.98 6.84 12.25
CA GLY A 78 19.26 6.65 13.67
C GLY A 78 18.36 5.61 14.34
N PHE A 79 18.98 4.72 15.11
CA PHE A 79 18.30 3.62 15.82
C PHE A 79 17.19 4.13 16.74
N ASP A 80 17.42 5.23 17.45
CA ASP A 80 16.48 5.79 18.42
C ASP A 80 15.19 6.31 17.78
N ASN A 81 15.20 6.52 16.47
CA ASN A 81 14.04 6.99 15.69
C ASN A 81 13.10 5.86 15.22
N ILE A 82 13.30 4.62 15.69
CA ILE A 82 12.42 3.48 15.31
C ILE A 82 10.94 3.77 15.62
N PRO A 83 10.58 4.20 16.87
CA PRO A 83 9.17 4.43 17.20
C PRO A 83 8.54 5.56 16.35
N ASP A 84 9.25 6.66 16.20
CA ASP A 84 8.76 7.82 15.43
C ASP A 84 8.62 7.50 13.95
N THR A 85 9.57 6.75 13.39
CA THR A 85 9.53 6.31 12.00
C THR A 85 8.33 5.37 11.75
N LEU A 86 8.05 4.48 12.69
CA LEU A 86 6.86 3.62 12.61
C LEU A 86 5.56 4.43 12.66
N GLN A 87 5.47 5.41 13.57
CA GLN A 87 4.28 6.27 13.68
C GLN A 87 3.99 7.07 12.42
N ARG A 88 5.01 7.40 11.62
CA ARG A 88 4.81 8.09 10.33
C ARG A 88 3.89 7.33 9.38
N LEU A 89 3.93 5.99 9.40
CA LEU A 89 3.03 5.14 8.59
C LEU A 89 1.55 5.31 8.97
N PHE A 90 1.27 5.44 10.28
CA PHE A 90 -0.11 5.59 10.77
C PHE A 90 -0.65 7.01 10.62
N THR A 91 0.23 7.99 10.58
CA THR A 91 -0.13 9.42 10.44
C THR A 91 -0.06 9.91 8.99
N GLY A 92 0.35 9.07 8.03
CA GLY A 92 0.49 9.43 6.62
C GLY A 92 1.55 10.50 6.35
N LYS A 93 2.57 10.60 7.20
CA LYS A 93 3.66 11.57 7.05
C LYS A 93 4.77 11.13 6.10
N ASN A 94 4.80 9.84 5.77
CA ASN A 94 5.78 9.31 4.82
C ASN A 94 5.36 9.56 3.38
N LEU A 95 6.34 9.84 2.52
CA LEU A 95 6.15 9.93 1.09
C LEU A 95 6.94 8.81 0.39
N GLY A 96 6.24 7.78 -0.07
CA GLY A 96 6.83 6.58 -0.62
C GLY A 96 7.13 5.50 0.41
N LYS A 97 8.12 4.65 0.15
CA LYS A 97 8.51 3.57 1.06
C LYS A 97 9.24 4.12 2.28
N GLN A 98 8.65 3.98 3.47
CA GLN A 98 9.32 4.35 4.70
C GLN A 98 10.46 3.38 4.99
N LEU A 99 11.65 3.90 5.12
CA LEU A 99 12.86 3.18 5.55
C LEU A 99 13.48 3.89 6.76
N LEU A 100 14.25 3.13 7.54
CA LEU A 100 15.08 3.66 8.62
C LEU A 100 16.49 3.07 8.50
N GLN A 101 17.48 3.93 8.33
CA GLN A 101 18.89 3.56 8.38
C GLN A 101 19.34 3.54 9.83
N ILE A 102 19.60 2.36 10.37
CA ILE A 102 20.00 2.17 11.77
C ILE A 102 21.51 2.24 12.00
N ALA A 103 22.29 2.00 10.96
CA ALA A 103 23.76 2.08 10.96
C ALA A 103 24.27 2.39 9.55
N GLU A 104 25.49 2.87 9.46
CA GLU A 104 26.18 3.01 8.18
C GLU A 104 26.45 1.62 7.58
N PRO A 105 26.31 1.44 6.26
CA PRO A 105 26.71 0.19 5.62
C PRO A 105 28.21 -0.02 5.75
N ASN A 106 28.60 -1.24 6.10
CA ASN A 106 30.02 -1.65 6.15
C ASN A 106 30.62 -1.76 4.74
#